data_16a70b37c5c1bbf2aba24a840362bb1d
#
_entry.id   16a70b37c5c1bbf2aba24a840362bb1d
#
_cell.length_a   1.000
_cell.length_b   1.000
_cell.length_c   1.000
_cell.angle_alpha   90.00
_cell.angle_beta   90.00
_cell.angle_gamma   90.00
#
_symmetry.space_group_name_H-M   'P 1'
#
loop_
_entity.id
_entity.type
_entity.pdbx_description
1 polymer ?
#
loop_
_entity_poly.entity_id
_entity_poly.type
_entity_poly.pdbx_seq_one_letter_code
_entity_poly.pdbx_strand_id
1 'polypeptide(L)'
;MAISDPFAKVTPAWIETHDLDNGADTIAIMSGVRIRRNIDGFAFPGRCEKSELYDLAALALGVIGHSDRWESFDFRMMDSLDGLSRNILLESRMITPVLAQGGPGRFLMHDADGEIACMINEEDHLSVSMTRPGVDLSYALDRAESLVESLDIKFMKDSVLGYLTANPSYVGTGVRSFVLLHLPALDALDEMPKICDSLARDWKRLSFYRLLSDKNNDCGSFFLISNRVTLAVTPEEITEEVADAAQSLASKELSARHKIRASRDVEIDDRLWRAWGILRHARKLSFNEAINMFSLVKLGSDMGILPHIYNREWKKMILGAQKHHLALASQGIIREQSEETRVRAARFRQFMEKKSSAASFESGLG
;
A
#
# COMPACT_ATOMS: atom_id res chain seq x y z
N MET A 1 -7.79 -6.86 28.20
CA MET A 1 -7.74 -7.25 26.79
C MET A 1 -7.96 -5.98 25.97
N ALA A 2 -6.95 -5.45 25.34
CA ALA A 2 -7.14 -4.30 24.42
C ALA A 2 -7.85 -4.84 23.17
N ILE A 3 -9.13 -4.54 23.05
CA ILE A 3 -9.87 -4.72 21.80
C ILE A 3 -9.46 -3.51 20.96
N SER A 4 -8.90 -3.72 19.78
CA SER A 4 -8.60 -2.60 18.87
C SER A 4 -9.88 -1.81 18.58
N ASP A 5 -9.75 -0.48 18.49
CA ASP A 5 -10.89 0.38 18.15
C ASP A 5 -11.50 -0.09 16.82
N PRO A 6 -12.85 -0.22 16.70
CA PRO A 6 -13.53 -0.53 15.43
C PRO A 6 -13.08 0.35 14.28
N PHE A 7 -12.75 1.62 14.52
CA PHE A 7 -12.21 2.56 13.56
C PHE A 7 -10.95 2.04 12.84
N ALA A 8 -10.08 1.31 13.54
CA ALA A 8 -8.87 0.74 12.95
C ALA A 8 -9.11 -0.57 12.18
N LYS A 9 -10.34 -1.07 12.14
CA LYS A 9 -10.68 -2.35 11.46
C LYS A 9 -11.20 -2.16 10.05
N VAL A 10 -11.19 -0.95 9.53
CA VAL A 10 -11.58 -0.70 8.14
C VAL A 10 -10.69 -1.53 7.20
N THR A 11 -11.33 -2.20 6.24
CA THR A 11 -10.60 -2.93 5.20
C THR A 11 -10.11 -1.91 4.17
N PRO A 12 -8.80 -1.77 3.93
CA PRO A 12 -8.33 -0.84 2.93
C PRO A 12 -8.76 -1.28 1.53
N ALA A 13 -9.24 -0.33 0.72
CA ALA A 13 -9.81 -0.59 -0.60
C ALA A 13 -8.88 -1.36 -1.55
N TRP A 14 -7.56 -1.17 -1.43
CA TRP A 14 -6.60 -1.88 -2.28
C TRP A 14 -6.62 -3.41 -2.12
N ILE A 15 -7.23 -3.93 -1.03
CA ILE A 15 -7.46 -5.37 -0.81
C ILE A 15 -8.56 -5.91 -1.72
N GLU A 16 -9.62 -5.10 -1.91
CA GLU A 16 -10.76 -5.50 -2.70
C GLU A 16 -10.39 -5.40 -4.18
N THR A 17 -10.49 -6.49 -4.89
CA THR A 17 -10.37 -6.54 -6.34
C THR A 17 -11.68 -6.98 -6.92
N HIS A 18 -12.13 -6.35 -7.97
CA HIS A 18 -13.13 -6.97 -8.83
C HIS A 18 -12.47 -8.20 -9.46
N ASP A 19 -13.08 -9.38 -9.29
CA ASP A 19 -12.56 -10.70 -9.72
C ASP A 19 -12.42 -10.85 -11.27
N LEU A 20 -12.24 -9.77 -11.98
CA LEU A 20 -11.83 -9.81 -13.37
C LEU A 20 -10.31 -10.03 -13.36
N ASP A 21 -9.91 -11.29 -13.45
CA ASP A 21 -8.51 -11.73 -13.65
C ASP A 21 -7.97 -11.27 -15.02
N ASN A 22 -7.99 -9.96 -15.26
CA ASN A 22 -7.33 -9.37 -16.42
C ASN A 22 -5.85 -9.17 -16.07
N GLY A 23 -4.98 -9.84 -16.79
CA GLY A 23 -3.56 -10.05 -16.49
C GLY A 23 -2.76 -8.87 -15.91
N ALA A 24 -3.06 -7.60 -16.27
CA ALA A 24 -2.40 -6.42 -15.71
C ALA A 24 -2.82 -6.14 -14.25
N ASP A 25 -4.08 -6.38 -13.89
CA ASP A 25 -4.61 -6.14 -12.53
C ASP A 25 -4.06 -7.13 -11.50
N THR A 26 -3.50 -8.26 -11.95
CA THR A 26 -2.81 -9.19 -11.07
C THR A 26 -1.42 -8.70 -10.65
N ILE A 27 -0.85 -7.77 -11.40
CA ILE A 27 0.51 -7.26 -11.23
C ILE A 27 0.52 -5.97 -10.41
N ALA A 28 -0.38 -5.04 -10.71
CA ALA A 28 -0.56 -3.82 -9.93
C ALA A 28 -1.42 -4.12 -8.68
N ILE A 29 -0.78 -4.14 -7.52
CA ILE A 29 -1.45 -4.46 -6.25
C ILE A 29 -2.35 -3.32 -5.81
N MET A 30 -1.80 -2.11 -5.87
CA MET A 30 -2.49 -0.87 -5.53
C MET A 30 -1.88 0.29 -6.27
N SER A 31 -2.68 1.29 -6.53
CA SER A 31 -2.25 2.63 -6.94
C SER A 31 -2.84 3.68 -6.02
N GLY A 32 -2.28 4.86 -6.02
CA GLY A 32 -2.85 5.95 -5.24
C GLY A 32 -2.20 7.29 -5.50
N VAL A 33 -2.92 8.30 -5.03
CA VAL A 33 -2.49 9.70 -5.06
C VAL A 33 -2.53 10.24 -3.64
N ARG A 34 -1.55 11.05 -3.28
CA ARG A 34 -1.52 11.81 -2.03
C ARG A 34 -1.31 13.28 -2.32
N ILE A 35 -2.19 14.12 -1.80
CA ILE A 35 -2.14 15.57 -1.90
C ILE A 35 -1.79 16.14 -0.53
N ARG A 36 -0.79 17.01 -0.46
CA ARG A 36 -0.34 17.69 0.76
C ARG A 36 -0.59 19.18 0.66
N ARG A 37 -1.14 19.76 1.73
CA ARG A 37 -1.46 21.19 1.84
C ARG A 37 -1.14 21.73 3.22
N ASN A 38 -0.67 22.97 3.26
CA ASN A 38 -0.52 23.71 4.50
C ASN A 38 -1.44 24.95 4.49
N ILE A 39 -2.04 25.23 5.62
CA ILE A 39 -2.96 26.35 5.80
C ILE A 39 -2.13 27.63 5.87
N ASP A 40 -2.53 28.64 5.10
CA ASP A 40 -1.85 29.94 5.07
C ASP A 40 -1.92 30.65 6.43
N GLY A 41 -0.85 31.31 6.80
CA GLY A 41 -0.77 32.05 8.07
C GLY A 41 -0.30 31.25 9.29
N PHE A 42 -0.03 29.92 9.14
CA PHE A 42 0.51 29.08 10.20
C PHE A 42 1.92 28.56 9.86
N ALA A 43 2.70 28.24 10.87
CA ALA A 43 3.98 27.53 10.65
C ALA A 43 3.72 26.06 10.28
N PHE A 44 4.68 25.38 9.68
CA PHE A 44 4.57 23.93 9.44
C PHE A 44 4.43 23.15 10.75
N PRO A 45 3.74 21.98 10.79
CA PRO A 45 3.46 21.24 12.01
C PRO A 45 4.69 20.96 12.89
N GLY A 46 5.83 20.71 12.28
CA GLY A 46 7.08 20.48 13.02
C GLY A 46 7.68 21.71 13.71
N ARG A 47 7.09 22.90 13.51
CA ARG A 47 7.51 24.17 14.12
C ARG A 47 6.42 24.84 14.94
N CYS A 48 5.22 24.27 14.96
CA CYS A 48 4.09 24.76 15.75
C CYS A 48 4.25 24.38 17.23
N GLU A 49 3.78 25.26 18.10
CA GLU A 49 3.53 24.94 19.50
C GLU A 49 2.34 23.97 19.61
N LYS A 50 2.25 23.23 20.73
CA LYS A 50 1.19 22.23 20.92
C LYS A 50 -0.21 22.82 20.83
N SER A 51 -0.43 24.01 21.36
CA SER A 51 -1.71 24.74 21.28
C SER A 51 -2.09 25.06 19.84
N GLU A 52 -1.13 25.53 19.05
CA GLU A 52 -1.34 25.84 17.64
C GLU A 52 -1.75 24.60 16.82
N LEU A 53 -1.19 23.42 17.13
CA LEU A 53 -1.60 22.18 16.48
C LEU A 53 -3.05 21.79 16.77
N TYR A 54 -3.55 22.07 17.98
CA TYR A 54 -4.97 21.86 18.30
C TYR A 54 -5.85 22.90 17.62
N ASP A 55 -5.42 24.16 17.55
CA ASP A 55 -6.16 25.22 16.86
C ASP A 55 -6.25 24.94 15.36
N LEU A 56 -5.15 24.50 14.75
CA LEU A 56 -5.11 24.04 13.35
C LEU A 56 -6.04 22.86 13.11
N ALA A 57 -6.02 21.88 13.98
CA ALA A 57 -6.89 20.71 13.86
C ALA A 57 -8.37 21.12 14.00
N ALA A 58 -8.70 22.00 14.95
CA ALA A 58 -10.05 22.51 15.13
C ALA A 58 -10.52 23.30 13.90
N LEU A 59 -9.66 24.15 13.32
CA LEU A 59 -9.95 24.87 12.08
C LEU A 59 -10.20 23.90 10.93
N ALA A 60 -9.30 22.94 10.69
CA ALA A 60 -9.42 21.97 9.61
C ALA A 60 -10.70 21.14 9.75
N LEU A 61 -10.95 20.58 10.95
CA LEU A 61 -12.17 19.81 11.23
C LEU A 61 -13.44 20.64 11.12
N GLY A 62 -13.40 21.92 11.54
CA GLY A 62 -14.52 22.84 11.40
C GLY A 62 -14.89 23.05 9.95
N VAL A 63 -13.92 23.33 9.06
CA VAL A 63 -14.18 23.52 7.62
C VAL A 63 -14.61 22.20 6.96
N ILE A 64 -13.98 21.09 7.29
CA ILE A 64 -14.37 19.76 6.81
C ILE A 64 -15.82 19.46 7.19
N GLY A 65 -16.22 19.74 8.43
CA GLY A 65 -17.59 19.51 8.92
C GLY A 65 -18.68 20.36 8.25
N HIS A 66 -18.31 21.41 7.51
CA HIS A 66 -19.25 22.23 6.72
C HIS A 66 -19.34 21.80 5.25
N SER A 67 -18.57 20.79 4.83
CA SER A 67 -18.56 20.31 3.45
C SER A 67 -19.28 18.97 3.34
N ASP A 68 -20.37 18.92 2.58
CA ASP A 68 -21.19 17.71 2.34
C ASP A 68 -20.34 16.53 1.78
N ARG A 69 -19.21 16.84 1.14
CA ARG A 69 -18.31 15.81 0.57
C ARG A 69 -17.60 14.98 1.62
N TRP A 70 -17.58 15.43 2.88
CA TRP A 70 -16.91 14.78 4.00
C TRP A 70 -17.88 14.20 5.04
N GLU A 71 -19.20 14.31 4.81
CA GLU A 71 -20.22 13.92 5.78
C GLU A 71 -20.15 12.43 6.19
N SER A 72 -19.72 11.56 5.25
CA SER A 72 -19.62 10.09 5.48
C SER A 72 -18.29 9.63 6.07
N PHE A 73 -17.41 10.55 6.46
CA PHE A 73 -16.09 10.19 6.99
C PHE A 73 -16.13 10.01 8.50
N ASP A 74 -15.59 8.88 8.95
CA ASP A 74 -15.24 8.68 10.35
C ASP A 74 -13.94 9.40 10.69
N PHE A 75 -13.80 9.91 11.92
CA PHE A 75 -12.57 10.56 12.37
C PHE A 75 -12.17 10.15 13.79
N ARG A 76 -10.88 10.14 14.06
CA ARG A 76 -10.30 9.90 15.39
C ARG A 76 -9.05 10.72 15.60
N MET A 77 -8.90 11.22 16.81
CA MET A 77 -7.63 11.74 17.29
C MET A 77 -6.65 10.59 17.50
N MET A 78 -5.44 10.69 16.98
CA MET A 78 -4.47 9.60 17.02
C MET A 78 -4.09 9.17 18.44
N ASP A 79 -4.07 10.11 19.39
CA ASP A 79 -3.77 9.82 20.80
C ASP A 79 -4.91 9.09 21.54
N SER A 80 -6.14 9.08 20.99
CA SER A 80 -7.24 8.27 21.54
C SER A 80 -7.16 6.79 21.10
N LEU A 81 -6.37 6.48 20.09
CA LEU A 81 -6.14 5.12 19.62
C LEU A 81 -4.98 4.48 20.38
N ASP A 82 -5.14 3.21 20.75
CA ASP A 82 -4.05 2.43 21.33
C ASP A 82 -2.95 2.12 20.29
N GLY A 83 -1.80 1.67 20.75
CA GLY A 83 -0.67 1.36 19.89
C GLY A 83 -0.94 0.24 18.88
N LEU A 84 -1.81 -0.73 19.22
CA LEU A 84 -2.20 -1.81 18.32
C LEU A 84 -3.04 -1.24 17.17
N SER A 85 -4.05 -0.43 17.47
CA SER A 85 -4.92 0.20 16.48
C SER A 85 -4.14 1.09 15.50
N ARG A 86 -3.23 1.92 16.00
CA ARG A 86 -2.36 2.76 15.15
C ARG A 86 -1.47 1.94 14.22
N ASN A 87 -0.90 0.85 14.71
CA ASN A 87 -0.05 -0.01 13.88
C ASN A 87 -0.85 -0.84 12.87
N ILE A 88 -2.09 -1.23 13.17
CA ILE A 88 -2.99 -1.86 12.18
C ILE A 88 -3.26 -0.91 11.02
N LEU A 89 -3.57 0.36 11.30
CA LEU A 89 -3.76 1.39 10.26
C LEU A 89 -2.49 1.62 9.43
N LEU A 90 -1.31 1.59 10.08
CA LEU A 90 -0.03 1.68 9.39
C LEU A 90 0.23 0.47 8.47
N GLU A 91 0.04 -0.73 8.96
CA GLU A 91 0.17 -1.96 8.17
C GLU A 91 -0.84 -2.01 7.02
N SER A 92 -2.03 -1.45 7.21
CA SER A 92 -3.07 -1.27 6.19
C SER A 92 -2.73 -0.20 5.15
N ARG A 93 -1.61 0.53 5.32
CA ARG A 93 -1.18 1.66 4.47
C ARG A 93 -2.14 2.85 4.43
N MET A 94 -3.01 2.96 5.41
CA MET A 94 -3.92 4.09 5.56
C MET A 94 -3.26 5.32 6.17
N ILE A 95 -2.23 5.11 6.99
CA ILE A 95 -1.47 6.19 7.63
C ILE A 95 0.03 6.04 7.39
N THR A 96 0.76 7.12 7.66
CA THR A 96 2.23 7.14 7.62
C THR A 96 2.84 6.74 8.96
N PRO A 97 4.14 6.37 8.99
CA PRO A 97 4.86 6.15 10.25
C PRO A 97 4.86 7.40 11.15
N VAL A 98 4.83 8.59 10.58
CA VAL A 98 4.81 9.86 11.34
C VAL A 98 3.48 10.02 12.06
N LEU A 99 2.35 9.77 11.39
CA LEU A 99 1.03 9.85 12.03
C LEU A 99 0.84 8.74 13.07
N ALA A 100 1.35 7.54 12.82
CA ALA A 100 1.25 6.40 13.76
C ALA A 100 1.92 6.64 15.12
N GLN A 101 2.87 7.58 15.20
CA GLN A 101 3.48 7.97 16.48
C GLN A 101 2.47 8.65 17.42
N GLY A 102 1.36 9.17 16.91
CA GLY A 102 0.45 10.02 17.67
C GLY A 102 1.04 11.41 17.89
N GLY A 103 0.45 12.15 18.80
CA GLY A 103 0.90 13.48 19.18
C GLY A 103 -0.21 14.54 19.14
N PRO A 104 0.07 15.75 19.62
CA PRO A 104 -0.94 16.77 19.80
C PRO A 104 -1.59 17.19 18.47
N GLY A 105 -2.90 17.32 18.47
CA GLY A 105 -3.67 17.80 17.33
C GLY A 105 -3.62 16.91 16.09
N ARG A 106 -3.12 15.66 16.18
CA ARG A 106 -3.08 14.70 15.06
C ARG A 106 -4.37 13.94 14.94
N PHE A 107 -4.96 13.95 13.74
CA PHE A 107 -6.20 13.25 13.45
C PHE A 107 -6.07 12.42 12.17
N LEU A 108 -6.83 11.34 12.14
CA LEU A 108 -7.11 10.58 10.93
C LEU A 108 -8.61 10.64 10.68
N MET A 109 -8.97 10.87 9.42
CA MET A 109 -10.31 10.67 8.88
C MET A 109 -10.22 9.64 7.75
N HIS A 110 -11.23 8.78 7.61
CA HIS A 110 -11.33 7.87 6.48
C HIS A 110 -12.79 7.63 6.11
N ASP A 111 -13.02 7.26 4.86
CA ASP A 111 -14.32 6.79 4.40
C ASP A 111 -14.60 5.34 4.81
N ALA A 112 -15.84 4.90 4.68
CA ALA A 112 -16.26 3.56 5.03
C ALA A 112 -15.63 2.49 4.12
N ASP A 113 -15.33 2.84 2.87
CA ASP A 113 -14.79 1.94 1.86
C ASP A 113 -13.27 1.77 1.96
N GLY A 114 -12.60 2.55 2.82
CA GLY A 114 -11.16 2.50 3.01
C GLY A 114 -10.35 2.95 1.78
N GLU A 115 -10.95 3.75 0.90
CA GLU A 115 -10.31 4.35 -0.27
C GLU A 115 -9.52 5.61 0.10
N ILE A 116 -10.11 6.43 0.97
CA ILE A 116 -9.60 7.75 1.31
C ILE A 116 -9.18 7.80 2.76
N ALA A 117 -8.00 8.35 2.99
CA ALA A 117 -7.48 8.68 4.30
C ALA A 117 -6.99 10.13 4.31
N CYS A 118 -7.58 10.96 5.18
CA CYS A 118 -7.16 12.33 5.41
C CYS A 118 -6.45 12.41 6.76
N MET A 119 -5.19 12.81 6.74
CA MET A 119 -4.34 12.98 7.90
C MET A 119 -4.18 14.47 8.20
N ILE A 120 -4.43 14.86 9.46
CA ILE A 120 -4.28 16.23 9.94
C ILE A 120 -3.05 16.30 10.84
N ASN A 121 -2.22 17.34 10.64
CA ASN A 121 -0.97 17.58 11.37
C ASN A 121 0.01 16.38 11.34
N GLU A 122 0.14 15.78 10.18
CA GLU A 122 1.19 14.78 9.93
C GLU A 122 2.55 15.49 9.75
N GLU A 123 3.16 15.49 8.56
CA GLU A 123 4.28 16.39 8.19
C GLU A 123 3.75 17.75 7.76
N ASP A 124 2.62 17.76 7.06
CA ASP A 124 1.87 18.92 6.60
C ASP A 124 0.52 19.01 7.36
N HIS A 125 -0.15 20.19 7.32
CA HIS A 125 -1.41 20.39 8.04
C HIS A 125 -2.51 19.47 7.53
N LEU A 126 -2.56 19.23 6.23
CA LEU A 126 -3.52 18.34 5.57
C LEU A 126 -2.80 17.42 4.58
N SER A 127 -3.08 16.13 4.68
CA SER A 127 -2.61 15.14 3.72
C SER A 127 -3.76 14.21 3.34
N VAL A 128 -4.32 14.38 2.14
CA VAL A 128 -5.39 13.53 1.60
C VAL A 128 -4.77 12.46 0.73
N SER A 129 -4.99 11.21 1.06
CA SER A 129 -4.50 10.04 0.32
C SER A 129 -5.68 9.24 -0.19
N MET A 130 -5.71 8.96 -1.48
CA MET A 130 -6.65 8.03 -2.08
C MET A 130 -5.90 6.82 -2.64
N THR A 131 -6.40 5.62 -2.35
CA THR A 131 -5.79 4.36 -2.78
C THR A 131 -6.84 3.42 -3.37
N ARG A 132 -6.48 2.76 -4.47
CA ARG A 132 -7.34 1.82 -5.18
C ARG A 132 -6.58 0.56 -5.58
N PRO A 133 -7.27 -0.57 -5.82
CA PRO A 133 -6.66 -1.73 -6.45
C PRO A 133 -6.30 -1.44 -7.92
N GLY A 134 -5.30 -2.13 -8.47
CA GLY A 134 -4.88 -1.97 -9.85
C GLY A 134 -4.22 -0.62 -10.15
N VAL A 135 -4.37 -0.11 -11.38
CA VAL A 135 -3.88 1.21 -11.82
C VAL A 135 -5.08 2.08 -12.18
N ASP A 136 -5.49 2.92 -11.25
CA ASP A 136 -6.62 3.85 -11.41
C ASP A 136 -6.26 5.24 -10.84
N LEU A 137 -5.16 5.78 -11.37
CA LEU A 137 -4.56 7.00 -10.83
C LEU A 137 -5.33 8.27 -11.22
N SER A 138 -5.95 8.31 -12.41
CA SER A 138 -6.73 9.46 -12.85
C SER A 138 -7.94 9.68 -11.93
N TYR A 139 -8.72 8.63 -11.69
CA TYR A 139 -9.84 8.70 -10.75
C TYR A 139 -9.37 9.05 -9.34
N ALA A 140 -8.23 8.50 -8.89
CA ALA A 140 -7.69 8.79 -7.58
C ALA A 140 -7.29 10.27 -7.44
N LEU A 141 -6.71 10.86 -8.50
CA LEU A 141 -6.37 12.28 -8.53
C LEU A 141 -7.63 13.15 -8.47
N ASP A 142 -8.56 12.96 -9.42
CA ASP A 142 -9.80 13.74 -9.52
C ASP A 142 -10.58 13.73 -8.20
N ARG A 143 -10.66 12.57 -7.55
CA ARG A 143 -11.36 12.40 -6.30
C ARG A 143 -10.66 13.11 -5.13
N ALA A 144 -9.33 12.97 -5.03
CA ALA A 144 -8.54 13.62 -3.99
C ALA A 144 -8.53 15.15 -4.14
N GLU A 145 -8.40 15.66 -5.38
CA GLU A 145 -8.47 17.11 -5.66
C GLU A 145 -9.83 17.68 -5.34
N SER A 146 -10.90 17.01 -5.79
CA SER A 146 -12.28 17.41 -5.49
C SER A 146 -12.57 17.52 -3.99
N LEU A 147 -11.96 16.66 -3.16
CA LEU A 147 -12.08 16.76 -1.70
C LEU A 147 -11.32 17.97 -1.16
N VAL A 148 -10.09 18.20 -1.61
CA VAL A 148 -9.26 19.32 -1.16
C VAL A 148 -9.87 20.66 -1.60
N GLU A 149 -10.37 20.75 -2.82
CA GLU A 149 -11.01 21.95 -3.37
C GLU A 149 -12.36 22.29 -2.71
N SER A 150 -13.03 21.29 -2.14
CA SER A 150 -14.28 21.51 -1.39
C SER A 150 -14.07 22.22 -0.06
N LEU A 151 -12.83 22.38 0.38
CA LEU A 151 -12.50 23.05 1.64
C LEU A 151 -12.35 24.56 1.42
N ASP A 152 -13.12 25.34 2.15
CA ASP A 152 -13.00 26.81 2.17
C ASP A 152 -11.80 27.23 3.06
N ILE A 153 -10.61 26.83 2.63
CA ILE A 153 -9.34 27.13 3.30
C ILE A 153 -8.35 27.70 2.29
N LYS A 154 -7.71 28.81 2.66
CA LYS A 154 -6.57 29.32 1.91
C LYS A 154 -5.33 28.49 2.25
N PHE A 155 -4.75 27.86 1.23
CA PHE A 155 -3.51 27.10 1.38
C PHE A 155 -2.27 27.94 1.07
N MET A 156 -1.18 27.64 1.78
CA MET A 156 0.12 28.27 1.62
C MET A 156 0.66 27.99 0.21
N LYS A 157 0.78 29.04 -0.59
CA LYS A 157 1.18 28.95 -2.00
C LYS A 157 2.09 30.13 -2.36
N ASP A 158 3.23 29.84 -2.94
CA ASP A 158 4.14 30.81 -3.56
C ASP A 158 3.76 30.97 -5.04
N SER A 159 3.97 32.17 -5.58
CA SER A 159 3.63 32.49 -6.98
C SER A 159 4.50 31.79 -8.01
N VAL A 160 5.72 31.40 -7.63
CA VAL A 160 6.70 30.74 -8.50
C VAL A 160 6.82 29.24 -8.18
N LEU A 161 6.85 28.91 -6.89
CA LEU A 161 7.10 27.55 -6.43
C LEU A 161 5.82 26.71 -6.31
N GLY A 162 4.64 27.30 -6.36
CA GLY A 162 3.39 26.56 -6.14
C GLY A 162 3.08 26.32 -4.66
N TYR A 163 2.47 25.18 -4.31
CA TYR A 163 2.14 24.84 -2.93
C TYR A 163 3.40 24.56 -2.11
N LEU A 164 3.45 25.17 -0.92
CA LEU A 164 4.58 25.00 0.02
C LEU A 164 4.29 23.83 0.98
N THR A 165 5.23 22.93 1.10
CA THR A 165 5.14 21.73 1.95
C THR A 165 6.34 21.65 2.89
N ALA A 166 6.16 20.97 4.03
CA ALA A 166 7.22 20.78 5.02
C ALA A 166 8.41 19.99 4.45
N ASN A 167 8.14 19.05 3.57
CA ASN A 167 9.17 18.30 2.85
C ASN A 167 9.38 18.92 1.46
N PRO A 168 10.57 19.46 1.15
CA PRO A 168 10.87 20.12 -0.13
C PRO A 168 10.60 19.26 -1.36
N SER A 169 10.61 17.94 -1.24
CA SER A 169 10.35 17.03 -2.38
C SER A 169 8.89 17.04 -2.86
N TYR A 170 7.99 17.74 -2.16
CA TYR A 170 6.59 17.90 -2.53
C TYR A 170 6.22 19.33 -2.92
N VAL A 171 7.14 20.29 -2.77
CA VAL A 171 6.91 21.69 -3.16
C VAL A 171 6.56 21.77 -4.64
N GLY A 172 5.54 22.53 -4.98
CA GLY A 172 4.99 22.68 -6.32
C GLY A 172 3.55 22.20 -6.38
N THR A 173 3.27 21.05 -6.95
CA THR A 173 1.91 20.48 -6.97
C THR A 173 1.46 19.99 -5.59
N GLY A 174 2.39 19.60 -4.72
CA GLY A 174 2.08 18.91 -3.46
C GLY A 174 1.54 17.49 -3.67
N VAL A 175 1.68 16.92 -4.88
CA VAL A 175 1.09 15.64 -5.29
C VAL A 175 2.15 14.55 -5.38
N ARG A 176 1.83 13.39 -4.82
CA ARG A 176 2.57 12.13 -5.02
C ARG A 176 1.63 11.08 -5.56
N SER A 177 1.87 10.68 -6.81
CA SER A 177 1.24 9.50 -7.43
C SER A 177 2.17 8.31 -7.29
N PHE A 178 1.60 7.12 -7.06
CA PHE A 178 2.38 5.90 -6.90
C PHE A 178 1.61 4.65 -7.32
N VAL A 179 2.36 3.62 -7.74
CA VAL A 179 1.83 2.27 -8.00
C VAL A 179 2.74 1.25 -7.33
N LEU A 180 2.15 0.32 -6.60
CA LEU A 180 2.83 -0.85 -6.04
C LEU A 180 2.63 -2.04 -6.97
N LEU A 181 3.73 -2.57 -7.50
CA LEU A 181 3.77 -3.67 -8.44
C LEU A 181 4.32 -4.94 -7.80
N HIS A 182 3.84 -6.09 -8.26
CA HIS A 182 4.39 -7.40 -7.94
C HIS A 182 5.03 -8.00 -9.19
N LEU A 183 6.37 -8.07 -9.24
CA LEU A 183 7.19 -8.40 -10.41
C LEU A 183 8.05 -9.65 -10.20
N PRO A 184 7.47 -10.81 -9.80
CA PRO A 184 8.25 -12.00 -9.43
C PRO A 184 8.87 -12.72 -10.62
N ALA A 185 8.31 -12.63 -11.83
CA ALA A 185 8.90 -13.29 -13.00
C ALA A 185 10.12 -12.53 -13.51
N LEU A 186 10.05 -11.20 -13.57
CA LEU A 186 11.20 -10.37 -13.91
C LEU A 186 12.34 -10.54 -12.90
N ASP A 187 11.99 -10.66 -11.62
CA ASP A 187 12.95 -10.91 -10.54
C ASP A 187 13.58 -12.29 -10.65
N ALA A 188 12.77 -13.33 -10.93
CA ALA A 188 13.25 -14.71 -11.11
C ALA A 188 14.18 -14.90 -12.33
N LEU A 189 14.03 -14.06 -13.35
CA LEU A 189 14.87 -14.04 -14.55
C LEU A 189 16.09 -13.11 -14.44
N ASP A 190 16.34 -12.49 -13.28
CA ASP A 190 17.41 -11.52 -13.06
C ASP A 190 17.37 -10.33 -14.05
N GLU A 191 16.16 -9.95 -14.53
CA GLU A 191 15.98 -8.84 -15.46
C GLU A 191 15.87 -7.47 -14.75
N MET A 192 15.73 -7.44 -13.43
CA MET A 192 15.53 -6.21 -12.66
C MET A 192 16.62 -5.14 -12.82
N PRO A 193 17.93 -5.46 -12.88
CA PRO A 193 18.96 -4.45 -13.11
C PRO A 193 18.77 -3.71 -14.43
N LYS A 194 18.47 -4.43 -15.51
CA LYS A 194 18.21 -3.84 -16.84
C LYS A 194 16.98 -2.95 -16.86
N ILE A 195 15.96 -3.34 -16.08
CA ILE A 195 14.73 -2.55 -15.94
C ILE A 195 15.01 -1.26 -15.19
N CYS A 196 15.77 -1.30 -14.11
CA CYS A 196 16.17 -0.11 -13.37
C CYS A 196 16.95 0.87 -14.25
N ASP A 197 17.89 0.37 -15.07
CA ASP A 197 18.65 1.19 -16.03
C ASP A 197 17.76 1.80 -17.12
N SER A 198 16.80 1.06 -17.63
CA SER A 198 15.83 1.54 -18.61
C SER A 198 14.93 2.63 -18.01
N LEU A 199 14.38 2.41 -16.82
CA LEU A 199 13.55 3.39 -16.14
C LEU A 199 14.31 4.68 -15.83
N ALA A 200 15.57 4.59 -15.40
CA ALA A 200 16.40 5.77 -15.12
C ALA A 200 16.67 6.62 -16.39
N ARG A 201 16.69 6.00 -17.57
CA ARG A 201 16.87 6.70 -18.85
C ARG A 201 15.56 7.29 -19.38
N ASP A 202 14.50 6.48 -19.36
CA ASP A 202 13.25 6.77 -20.08
C ASP A 202 12.26 7.56 -19.20
N TRP A 203 12.33 7.39 -17.87
CA TRP A 203 11.42 7.96 -16.89
C TRP A 203 12.16 8.77 -15.81
N LYS A 204 12.86 9.82 -16.22
CA LYS A 204 13.75 10.62 -15.36
C LYS A 204 13.05 11.32 -14.19
N ARG A 205 11.75 11.57 -14.31
CA ARG A 205 10.92 12.21 -13.28
C ARG A 205 10.34 11.22 -12.27
N LEU A 206 10.58 9.90 -12.46
CA LEU A 206 10.07 8.86 -11.58
C LEU A 206 11.17 8.29 -10.67
N SER A 207 10.74 7.70 -9.57
CA SER A 207 11.52 6.85 -8.68
C SER A 207 10.97 5.43 -8.75
N PHE A 208 11.86 4.46 -8.76
CA PHE A 208 11.53 3.04 -8.76
C PHE A 208 12.45 2.32 -7.78
N TYR A 209 11.86 1.58 -6.83
CA TYR A 209 12.65 0.84 -5.85
C TYR A 209 11.88 -0.37 -5.31
N ARG A 210 12.64 -1.39 -4.90
CA ARG A 210 12.10 -2.56 -4.23
C ARG A 210 11.66 -2.18 -2.81
N LEU A 211 10.49 -2.65 -2.40
CA LEU A 211 10.09 -2.57 -1.00
C LEU A 211 10.93 -3.56 -0.19
N LEU A 212 11.59 -3.03 0.84
CA LEU A 212 12.33 -3.81 1.82
C LEU A 212 11.53 -3.87 3.12
N SER A 213 11.58 -5.00 3.81
CA SER A 213 10.87 -5.11 5.09
C SER A 213 11.66 -4.52 6.23
N ASP A 214 12.96 -4.85 6.34
CA ASP A 214 13.87 -4.42 7.39
C ASP A 214 15.33 -4.55 6.93
N LYS A 215 16.19 -3.57 7.28
CA LYS A 215 17.66 -3.62 7.18
C LYS A 215 18.20 -4.27 5.88
N ASN A 216 17.69 -3.87 4.73
CA ASN A 216 18.07 -4.38 3.40
C ASN A 216 17.67 -5.84 3.12
N ASN A 217 16.73 -6.42 3.85
CA ASN A 217 16.16 -7.72 3.51
C ASN A 217 14.98 -7.53 2.54
N ASP A 218 15.03 -8.21 1.42
CA ASP A 218 13.95 -8.24 0.43
C ASP A 218 12.66 -8.77 1.05
N CYS A 219 11.54 -8.18 0.67
CA CYS A 219 10.21 -8.61 1.08
C CYS A 219 9.37 -8.93 -0.15
N GLY A 220 9.51 -10.14 -0.66
CA GLY A 220 8.90 -10.54 -1.92
C GLY A 220 9.44 -9.74 -3.11
N SER A 221 8.77 -9.86 -4.24
CA SER A 221 9.12 -9.12 -5.46
C SER A 221 8.19 -7.91 -5.63
N PHE A 222 8.12 -7.06 -4.58
CA PHE A 222 7.30 -5.85 -4.55
C PHE A 222 8.13 -4.63 -4.89
N PHE A 223 7.64 -3.83 -5.84
CA PHE A 223 8.31 -2.64 -6.32
C PHE A 223 7.35 -1.46 -6.31
N LEU A 224 7.82 -0.32 -5.81
CA LEU A 224 7.08 0.93 -5.83
C LEU A 224 7.62 1.83 -6.93
N ILE A 225 6.73 2.31 -7.79
CA ILE A 225 7.00 3.40 -8.72
C ILE A 225 6.24 4.63 -8.28
N SER A 226 6.85 5.80 -8.32
CA SER A 226 6.21 7.07 -7.98
C SER A 226 6.94 8.25 -8.63
N ASN A 227 6.27 9.39 -8.74
CA ASN A 227 6.96 10.61 -9.15
C ASN A 227 7.98 11.05 -8.09
N ARG A 228 9.04 11.69 -8.54
CA ARG A 228 10.04 12.38 -7.70
C ARG A 228 10.11 13.89 -7.95
N VAL A 229 9.47 14.36 -9.01
CA VAL A 229 9.39 15.77 -9.40
C VAL A 229 7.98 16.26 -9.18
N THR A 230 7.87 17.48 -8.64
CA THR A 230 6.59 18.16 -8.32
C THR A 230 6.61 19.63 -8.74
N LEU A 231 7.77 20.15 -9.17
CA LEU A 231 7.94 21.51 -9.66
C LEU A 231 7.86 21.56 -11.18
N ALA A 232 7.24 22.61 -11.72
CA ALA A 232 7.09 22.86 -13.15
C ALA A 232 6.43 21.72 -13.93
N VAL A 233 5.48 21.03 -13.28
CA VAL A 233 4.66 19.95 -13.84
C VAL A 233 3.25 20.09 -13.29
N THR A 234 2.25 19.50 -13.98
CA THR A 234 0.88 19.44 -13.46
C THR A 234 0.61 18.12 -12.71
N PRO A 235 -0.39 18.05 -11.85
CA PRO A 235 -0.79 16.79 -11.20
C PRO A 235 -1.15 15.69 -12.21
N GLU A 236 -1.82 16.05 -13.32
CA GLU A 236 -2.25 15.15 -14.38
C GLU A 236 -1.04 14.56 -15.11
N GLU A 237 -0.07 15.41 -15.53
CA GLU A 237 1.18 14.96 -16.17
C GLU A 237 1.95 13.96 -15.30
N ILE A 238 2.05 14.23 -13.99
CA ILE A 238 2.69 13.33 -13.03
C ILE A 238 1.96 11.99 -12.98
N THR A 239 0.65 12.05 -12.90
CA THR A 239 -0.22 10.88 -12.71
C THR A 239 -0.22 9.98 -13.94
N GLU A 240 -0.29 10.58 -15.13
CA GLU A 240 -0.20 9.88 -16.42
C GLU A 240 1.17 9.21 -16.59
N GLU A 241 2.27 9.93 -16.32
CA GLU A 241 3.62 9.37 -16.43
C GLU A 241 3.84 8.16 -15.50
N VAL A 242 3.31 8.21 -14.27
CA VAL A 242 3.40 7.08 -13.32
C VAL A 242 2.53 5.89 -13.80
N ALA A 243 1.34 6.16 -14.34
CA ALA A 243 0.45 5.13 -14.88
C ALA A 243 1.07 4.41 -16.08
N ASP A 244 1.62 5.16 -17.03
CA ASP A 244 2.25 4.62 -18.24
C ASP A 244 3.47 3.75 -17.91
N ALA A 245 4.31 4.22 -16.99
CA ALA A 245 5.46 3.44 -16.55
C ALA A 245 5.03 2.16 -15.82
N ALA A 246 4.00 2.21 -14.99
CA ALA A 246 3.46 1.04 -14.30
C ALA A 246 2.87 0.02 -15.30
N GLN A 247 2.13 0.47 -16.31
CA GLN A 247 1.58 -0.40 -17.37
C GLN A 247 2.69 -1.03 -18.23
N SER A 248 3.75 -0.26 -18.56
CA SER A 248 4.93 -0.78 -19.24
C SER A 248 5.60 -1.91 -18.44
N LEU A 249 5.77 -1.73 -17.13
CA LEU A 249 6.34 -2.75 -16.25
C LEU A 249 5.44 -3.98 -16.13
N ALA A 250 4.13 -3.79 -16.01
CA ALA A 250 3.17 -4.89 -15.98
C ALA A 250 3.21 -5.72 -17.26
N SER A 251 3.33 -5.08 -18.43
CA SER A 251 3.47 -5.76 -19.72
C SER A 251 4.77 -6.56 -19.81
N LYS A 252 5.87 -6.04 -19.29
CA LYS A 252 7.16 -6.76 -19.21
C LYS A 252 7.08 -7.98 -18.27
N GLU A 253 6.43 -7.83 -17.13
CA GLU A 253 6.18 -8.95 -16.20
C GLU A 253 5.35 -10.06 -16.85
N LEU A 254 4.26 -9.73 -17.55
CA LEU A 254 3.47 -10.70 -18.30
C LEU A 254 4.30 -11.43 -19.35
N SER A 255 5.13 -10.69 -20.09
CA SER A 255 6.04 -11.28 -21.08
C SER A 255 7.05 -12.23 -20.43
N ALA A 256 7.58 -11.88 -19.24
CA ALA A 256 8.48 -12.72 -18.47
C ALA A 256 7.77 -14.01 -18.00
N ARG A 257 6.53 -13.91 -17.49
CA ARG A 257 5.70 -15.07 -17.12
C ARG A 257 5.50 -16.03 -18.30
N HIS A 258 5.19 -15.49 -19.50
CA HIS A 258 5.07 -16.28 -20.71
C HIS A 258 6.37 -16.97 -21.12
N LYS A 259 7.52 -16.29 -21.01
CA LYS A 259 8.84 -16.90 -21.27
C LYS A 259 9.13 -18.08 -20.34
N ILE A 260 8.92 -17.90 -19.03
CA ILE A 260 9.10 -18.95 -18.01
C ILE A 260 8.23 -20.16 -18.36
N ARG A 261 6.96 -19.94 -18.64
CA ARG A 261 6.02 -21.01 -18.98
C ARG A 261 6.41 -21.75 -20.26
N ALA A 262 6.88 -21.04 -21.28
CA ALA A 262 7.28 -21.61 -22.56
C ALA A 262 8.59 -22.41 -22.47
N SER A 263 9.55 -21.97 -21.67
CA SER A 263 10.85 -22.62 -21.48
C SER A 263 10.75 -23.93 -20.69
N ARG A 264 9.67 -24.12 -19.90
CA ARG A 264 9.54 -25.24 -18.94
C ARG A 264 10.77 -25.36 -18.04
N ASP A 265 11.22 -24.25 -17.51
CA ASP A 265 12.42 -24.16 -16.69
C ASP A 265 12.24 -24.95 -15.39
N VAL A 266 12.95 -26.07 -15.30
CA VAL A 266 12.86 -27.00 -14.16
C VAL A 266 13.32 -26.35 -12.85
N GLU A 267 14.27 -25.41 -12.92
CA GLU A 267 14.78 -24.73 -11.72
C GLU A 267 13.74 -23.77 -11.16
N ILE A 268 13.03 -23.06 -12.04
CA ILE A 268 11.91 -22.18 -11.61
C ILE A 268 10.77 -23.03 -11.07
N ASP A 269 10.39 -24.11 -11.76
CA ASP A 269 9.36 -25.04 -11.28
C ASP A 269 9.70 -25.59 -9.89
N ASP A 270 10.94 -26.06 -9.67
CA ASP A 270 11.39 -26.54 -8.35
C ASP A 270 11.25 -25.45 -7.28
N ARG A 271 11.68 -24.22 -7.59
CA ARG A 271 11.54 -23.08 -6.66
C ARG A 271 10.08 -22.82 -6.27
N LEU A 272 9.14 -22.89 -7.23
CA LEU A 272 7.71 -22.67 -6.97
C LEU A 272 7.13 -23.77 -6.07
N TRP A 273 7.40 -25.04 -6.38
CA TRP A 273 6.92 -26.17 -5.60
C TRP A 273 7.58 -26.25 -4.21
N ARG A 274 8.84 -25.88 -4.08
CA ARG A 274 9.51 -25.78 -2.77
C ARG A 274 8.88 -24.68 -1.92
N ALA A 275 8.59 -23.51 -2.50
CA ALA A 275 7.90 -22.44 -1.79
C ALA A 275 6.51 -22.89 -1.30
N TRP A 276 5.76 -23.60 -2.15
CA TRP A 276 4.48 -24.22 -1.78
C TRP A 276 4.65 -25.19 -0.61
N GLY A 277 5.62 -26.10 -0.70
CA GLY A 277 5.92 -27.09 0.34
C GLY A 277 6.30 -26.45 1.69
N ILE A 278 7.14 -25.40 1.66
CA ILE A 278 7.53 -24.64 2.86
C ILE A 278 6.30 -24.03 3.52
N LEU A 279 5.48 -23.27 2.79
CA LEU A 279 4.29 -22.63 3.35
C LEU A 279 3.28 -23.64 3.90
N ARG A 280 3.17 -24.81 3.29
CA ARG A 280 2.27 -25.90 3.72
C ARG A 280 2.73 -26.61 4.97
N HIS A 281 4.05 -26.69 5.24
CA HIS A 281 4.58 -27.57 6.29
C HIS A 281 5.42 -26.85 7.36
N ALA A 282 5.86 -25.62 7.14
CA ALA A 282 6.68 -24.89 8.10
C ALA A 282 5.98 -24.74 9.46
N ARG A 283 6.76 -24.84 10.54
CA ARG A 283 6.30 -24.66 11.93
C ARG A 283 6.61 -23.26 12.48
N LYS A 284 7.54 -22.58 11.84
CA LYS A 284 7.91 -21.19 12.10
C LYS A 284 8.15 -20.49 10.78
N LEU A 285 7.68 -19.27 10.63
CA LEU A 285 7.93 -18.40 9.47
C LEU A 285 8.17 -16.99 9.95
N SER A 286 9.30 -16.40 9.62
CA SER A 286 9.50 -14.96 9.72
C SER A 286 8.57 -14.27 8.73
N PHE A 287 8.35 -12.96 8.88
CA PHE A 287 7.52 -12.21 7.94
C PHE A 287 8.13 -12.25 6.52
N ASN A 288 9.43 -11.95 6.42
CA ASN A 288 10.14 -11.92 5.14
C ASN A 288 10.12 -13.26 4.42
N GLU A 289 10.44 -14.35 5.14
CA GLU A 289 10.40 -15.70 4.59
C GLU A 289 8.99 -16.04 4.07
N ALA A 290 7.95 -15.76 4.87
CA ALA A 290 6.57 -16.02 4.48
C ALA A 290 6.19 -15.26 3.21
N ILE A 291 6.52 -13.97 3.12
CA ILE A 291 6.16 -13.13 1.98
C ILE A 291 6.99 -13.49 0.74
N ASN A 292 8.28 -13.81 0.89
CA ASN A 292 9.11 -14.28 -0.22
C ASN A 292 8.58 -15.59 -0.81
N MET A 293 8.24 -16.57 0.04
CA MET A 293 7.65 -17.82 -0.43
C MET A 293 6.26 -17.60 -1.04
N PHE A 294 5.46 -16.73 -0.46
CA PHE A 294 4.10 -16.48 -0.94
C PHE A 294 4.07 -15.66 -2.24
N SER A 295 5.09 -14.84 -2.49
CA SER A 295 5.33 -14.18 -3.77
C SER A 295 5.57 -15.20 -4.89
N LEU A 296 6.43 -16.20 -4.65
CA LEU A 296 6.69 -17.29 -5.59
C LEU A 296 5.45 -18.17 -5.80
N VAL A 297 4.73 -18.47 -4.74
CA VAL A 297 3.47 -19.25 -4.84
C VAL A 297 2.43 -18.49 -5.67
N LYS A 298 2.32 -17.18 -5.53
CA LYS A 298 1.44 -16.37 -6.37
C LYS A 298 1.85 -16.41 -7.84
N LEU A 299 3.16 -16.29 -8.14
CA LEU A 299 3.67 -16.46 -9.49
C LEU A 299 3.28 -17.82 -10.10
N GLY A 300 3.50 -18.91 -9.37
CA GLY A 300 3.14 -20.25 -9.82
C GLY A 300 1.63 -20.43 -10.03
N SER A 301 0.82 -19.82 -9.15
CA SER A 301 -0.63 -19.79 -9.26
C SER A 301 -1.10 -19.04 -10.51
N ASP A 302 -0.55 -17.83 -10.77
CA ASP A 302 -0.91 -17.01 -11.93
C ASP A 302 -0.47 -17.64 -13.26
N MET A 303 0.59 -18.45 -13.23
CA MET A 303 1.02 -19.23 -14.40
C MET A 303 0.27 -20.57 -14.57
N GLY A 304 -0.61 -20.93 -13.65
CA GLY A 304 -1.34 -22.21 -13.68
C GLY A 304 -0.45 -23.44 -13.38
N ILE A 305 0.71 -23.25 -12.74
CA ILE A 305 1.63 -24.33 -12.29
C ILE A 305 1.19 -24.84 -10.91
N LEU A 306 0.76 -23.93 -10.04
CA LEU A 306 0.27 -24.21 -8.69
C LEU A 306 -1.24 -24.00 -8.60
N PRO A 307 -1.91 -24.56 -7.56
CA PRO A 307 -3.32 -24.33 -7.32
C PRO A 307 -3.68 -22.82 -7.29
N HIS A 308 -4.86 -22.49 -7.82
CA HIS A 308 -5.28 -21.12 -8.00
C HIS A 308 -5.48 -20.37 -6.66
N ILE A 309 -4.93 -19.16 -6.59
CA ILE A 309 -5.07 -18.22 -5.47
C ILE A 309 -5.57 -16.90 -6.01
N TYR A 310 -6.80 -16.54 -5.67
CA TYR A 310 -7.41 -15.27 -6.08
C TYR A 310 -6.64 -14.07 -5.50
N ASN A 311 -6.61 -12.97 -6.24
CA ASN A 311 -5.87 -11.76 -5.83
C ASN A 311 -6.32 -11.23 -4.47
N ARG A 312 -7.63 -11.19 -4.21
CA ARG A 312 -8.19 -10.76 -2.94
C ARG A 312 -7.71 -11.62 -1.76
N GLU A 313 -7.70 -12.94 -1.92
CA GLU A 313 -7.21 -13.85 -0.90
C GLU A 313 -5.71 -13.67 -0.63
N TRP A 314 -4.94 -13.51 -1.71
CA TRP A 314 -3.50 -13.29 -1.64
C TRP A 314 -3.17 -11.99 -0.91
N LYS A 315 -3.83 -10.88 -1.26
CA LYS A 315 -3.67 -9.59 -0.59
C LYS A 315 -4.08 -9.65 0.88
N LYS A 316 -5.21 -10.30 1.20
CA LYS A 316 -5.67 -10.52 2.60
C LYS A 316 -4.67 -11.35 3.41
N MET A 317 -4.04 -12.34 2.80
CA MET A 317 -3.01 -13.14 3.47
C MET A 317 -1.75 -12.33 3.76
N ILE A 318 -1.28 -11.48 2.81
CA ILE A 318 -0.13 -10.59 3.02
C ILE A 318 -0.40 -9.63 4.17
N LEU A 319 -1.56 -8.94 4.14
CA LEU A 319 -1.94 -8.01 5.21
C LEU A 319 -2.03 -8.74 6.55
N GLY A 320 -2.74 -9.86 6.57
CA GLY A 320 -2.93 -10.64 7.79
C GLY A 320 -1.69 -11.39 8.30
N ALA A 321 -0.61 -11.45 7.52
CA ALA A 321 0.68 -12.00 7.96
C ALA A 321 1.55 -10.97 8.72
N GLN A 322 1.18 -9.69 8.70
CA GLN A 322 1.89 -8.64 9.42
C GLN A 322 1.67 -8.77 10.94
N LYS A 323 2.61 -8.25 11.72
CA LYS A 323 2.69 -8.44 13.16
C LYS A 323 1.41 -8.04 13.90
N HIS A 324 0.90 -6.84 13.64
CA HIS A 324 -0.22 -6.30 14.42
C HIS A 324 -1.56 -6.88 13.95
N HIS A 325 -1.69 -7.23 12.67
CA HIS A 325 -2.84 -8.00 12.17
C HIS A 325 -2.86 -9.43 12.72
N LEU A 326 -1.71 -10.08 12.91
CA LEU A 326 -1.63 -11.37 13.60
C LEU A 326 -2.04 -11.24 15.07
N ALA A 327 -1.56 -10.19 15.75
CA ALA A 327 -1.93 -9.93 17.14
C ALA A 327 -3.42 -9.68 17.30
N LEU A 328 -4.04 -8.94 16.36
CA LEU A 328 -5.49 -8.75 16.32
C LEU A 328 -6.23 -10.08 16.16
N ALA A 329 -5.83 -10.89 15.17
CA ALA A 329 -6.47 -12.18 14.87
C ALA A 329 -6.32 -13.21 16.00
N SER A 330 -5.21 -13.14 16.76
CA SER A 330 -4.93 -14.03 17.90
C SER A 330 -5.50 -13.53 19.24
N GLN A 331 -6.29 -12.46 19.24
CA GLN A 331 -6.91 -11.87 20.45
C GLN A 331 -5.89 -11.53 21.55
N GLY A 332 -4.70 -11.08 21.18
CA GLY A 332 -3.64 -10.68 22.11
C GLY A 332 -2.85 -11.85 22.73
N ILE A 333 -2.93 -13.05 22.17
CA ILE A 333 -2.15 -14.22 22.62
C ILE A 333 -0.66 -14.02 22.32
N ILE A 334 -0.31 -13.27 21.24
CA ILE A 334 1.08 -13.06 20.83
C ILE A 334 1.76 -12.08 21.80
N ARG A 335 2.73 -12.57 22.58
CA ARG A 335 3.54 -11.79 23.52
C ARG A 335 5.00 -11.71 23.08
N GLU A 336 5.50 -12.71 22.35
CA GLU A 336 6.89 -12.82 21.95
C GLU A 336 7.03 -13.06 20.45
N GLN A 337 8.18 -12.71 19.89
CA GLN A 337 8.51 -12.92 18.49
C GLN A 337 8.48 -14.40 18.08
N SER A 338 8.79 -15.30 19.01
CA SER A 338 8.73 -16.75 18.79
C SER A 338 7.29 -17.24 18.56
N GLU A 339 6.32 -16.68 19.25
CA GLU A 339 4.88 -16.95 19.07
C GLU A 339 4.37 -16.37 17.77
N GLU A 340 4.79 -15.15 17.42
CA GLU A 340 4.46 -14.51 16.16
C GLU A 340 4.82 -15.39 14.95
N THR A 341 6.04 -15.93 14.91
CA THR A 341 6.51 -16.81 13.83
C THR A 341 5.73 -18.11 13.75
N ARG A 342 5.29 -18.67 14.89
CA ARG A 342 4.45 -19.88 14.95
C ARG A 342 3.02 -19.63 14.47
N VAL A 343 2.42 -18.52 14.91
CA VAL A 343 1.04 -18.15 14.52
C VAL A 343 1.00 -17.85 13.02
N ARG A 344 1.99 -17.12 12.50
CA ARG A 344 2.11 -16.89 11.05
C ARG A 344 2.21 -18.20 10.29
N ALA A 345 3.07 -19.10 10.70
CA ALA A 345 3.22 -20.42 10.07
C ALA A 345 1.91 -21.23 10.12
N ALA A 346 1.20 -21.22 11.24
CA ALA A 346 -0.10 -21.91 11.37
C ALA A 346 -1.13 -21.33 10.39
N ARG A 347 -1.19 -20.01 10.25
CA ARG A 347 -2.10 -19.33 9.33
C ARG A 347 -1.81 -19.70 7.87
N PHE A 348 -0.53 -19.70 7.45
CA PHE A 348 -0.17 -20.13 6.10
C PHE A 348 -0.51 -21.61 5.86
N ARG A 349 -0.19 -22.52 6.79
CA ARG A 349 -0.55 -23.94 6.65
C ARG A 349 -2.05 -24.13 6.43
N GLN A 350 -2.88 -23.49 7.25
CA GLN A 350 -4.34 -23.58 7.13
C GLN A 350 -4.84 -23.04 5.78
N PHE A 351 -4.25 -21.94 5.29
CA PHE A 351 -4.57 -21.39 3.98
C PHE A 351 -4.18 -22.34 2.84
N MET A 352 -2.95 -22.86 2.86
CA MET A 352 -2.43 -23.77 1.84
C MET A 352 -3.16 -25.11 1.81
N GLU A 353 -3.61 -25.61 2.96
CA GLU A 353 -4.39 -26.84 3.05
C GLU A 353 -5.76 -26.69 2.36
N LYS A 354 -6.45 -25.57 2.58
CA LYS A 354 -7.71 -25.24 1.88
C LYS A 354 -7.53 -25.21 0.37
N LYS A 355 -6.43 -24.64 -0.12
CA LYS A 355 -6.13 -24.54 -1.56
C LYS A 355 -5.79 -25.91 -2.16
N SER A 356 -5.10 -26.77 -1.44
CA SER A 356 -4.81 -28.14 -1.87
C SER A 356 -6.10 -28.99 -1.99
N SER A 357 -7.02 -28.84 -1.05
CA SER A 357 -8.29 -29.60 -1.07
C SER A 357 -9.20 -29.16 -2.21
N ALA A 358 -9.26 -27.87 -2.53
CA ALA A 358 -10.03 -27.34 -3.65
C ALA A 358 -9.52 -27.88 -5.00
N ALA A 359 -8.21 -27.93 -5.21
CA ALA A 359 -7.60 -28.43 -6.43
C ALA A 359 -7.86 -29.94 -6.65
N SER A 360 -7.94 -30.75 -5.57
CA SER A 360 -8.28 -32.18 -5.68
C SER A 360 -9.75 -32.42 -6.08
N PHE A 361 -10.64 -31.49 -5.75
CA PHE A 361 -12.05 -31.58 -6.16
C PHE A 361 -12.25 -31.24 -7.65
N GLU A 362 -11.52 -30.26 -8.16
CA GLU A 362 -11.57 -29.88 -9.59
C GLU A 362 -10.96 -30.93 -10.51
N SER A 363 -9.88 -31.61 -10.07
CA SER A 363 -9.25 -32.71 -10.81
C SER A 363 -10.00 -34.04 -10.77
N GLY A 364 -10.97 -34.21 -9.87
CA GLY A 364 -11.79 -35.41 -9.73
C GLY A 364 -13.11 -35.41 -10.53
N LEU A 365 -13.40 -34.32 -11.26
CA LEU A 365 -14.60 -34.15 -12.09
C LEU A 365 -14.29 -34.14 -13.62
N GLY A 366 -13.06 -34.48 -14.00
CA GLY A 366 -12.59 -34.59 -15.39
C GLY A 366 -12.50 -36.03 -15.89
#